data_77dfcd3f07b1d4e8f869c7b0a4d5de97
#
_entry.id   77dfcd3f07b1d4e8f869c7b0a4d5de97
#
_cell.length_a   1.000
_cell.length_b   1.000
_cell.length_c   1.000
_cell.angle_alpha   90.00
_cell.angle_beta   90.00
_cell.angle_gamma   90.00
#
_symmetry.space_group_name_H-M   'P 1'
#
loop_
_entity.id
_entity.type
_entity.pdbx_description
1 polymer ?
#
loop_
_entity_poly.entity_id
_entity_poly.type
_entity_poly.pdbx_seq_one_letter_code
_entity_poly.pdbx_strand_id
1 'polypeptide(L)'
;MDDFISTNSNINFNIDLLKDEEVLYEDEVAILTNKRLLTDFKNGKPKKSVEIALVDGVRQIDGGQENRFWLGFKALVIGVGLALVQFFIDYFFITESNSTQMIRILNTIFFIIGAMTMGSGLYLIINSLLRVKPHTTLIFVRFNGKDITVTFRDHNAPKAFRLKELFMKQQRSLKL
;
A
#
# COMPACT_ATOMS: atom_id res chain seq x y z
N MET A 1 29.56 1.79 -14.43
CA MET A 1 29.79 2.71 -13.29
C MET A 1 28.61 2.47 -12.37
N ASP A 2 28.75 1.46 -11.51
CA ASP A 2 27.65 0.91 -10.72
C ASP A 2 27.69 1.57 -9.35
N ASP A 3 26.82 2.57 -9.18
CA ASP A 3 26.59 3.18 -7.86
C ASP A 3 25.91 2.17 -6.94
N PHE A 4 26.71 1.50 -6.13
CA PHE A 4 26.26 0.77 -4.96
C PHE A 4 25.62 1.77 -3.99
N ILE A 5 24.32 1.98 -4.11
CA ILE A 5 23.54 2.67 -3.08
C ILE A 5 23.41 1.69 -1.91
N SER A 6 24.34 1.78 -0.99
CA SER A 6 24.23 1.23 0.35
C SER A 6 23.05 1.88 1.05
N THR A 7 21.89 1.23 1.04
CA THR A 7 20.78 1.58 1.91
C THR A 7 21.17 1.17 3.33
N ASN A 8 21.59 2.15 4.14
CA ASN A 8 21.80 2.01 5.59
C ASN A 8 20.48 1.66 6.28
N SER A 9 20.13 0.40 6.32
CA SER A 9 19.18 -0.13 7.31
C SER A 9 20.03 -0.60 8.49
N ASN A 10 19.94 0.13 9.63
CA ASN A 10 20.59 -0.23 10.91
C ASN A 10 19.96 -1.48 11.56
N ILE A 11 19.58 -2.48 10.78
CA ILE A 11 19.07 -3.75 11.28
C ILE A 11 20.24 -4.72 11.25
N ASN A 12 20.82 -5.00 12.41
CA ASN A 12 21.82 -6.05 12.55
C ASN A 12 21.12 -7.42 12.40
N PHE A 13 21.14 -7.96 11.19
CA PHE A 13 20.73 -9.35 10.97
C PHE A 13 21.80 -10.31 11.50
N ASN A 14 21.41 -11.17 12.41
CA ASN A 14 22.28 -12.26 12.88
C ASN A 14 22.03 -13.49 12.01
N ILE A 15 22.73 -13.54 10.86
CA ILE A 15 22.55 -14.58 9.86
C ILE A 15 23.81 -15.47 9.86
N ASP A 16 23.61 -16.75 10.10
CA ASP A 16 24.66 -17.75 9.91
C ASP A 16 24.75 -18.10 8.42
N LEU A 17 25.68 -17.49 7.71
CA LEU A 17 25.96 -17.78 6.31
C LEU A 17 26.61 -19.17 6.17
N LEU A 18 26.20 -19.92 5.15
CA LEU A 18 26.82 -21.18 4.79
C LEU A 18 28.19 -20.92 4.16
N LYS A 19 29.02 -21.99 4.09
CA LYS A 19 30.29 -21.91 3.38
C LYS A 19 30.07 -21.46 1.94
N ASP A 20 30.83 -20.46 1.49
CA ASP A 20 30.78 -19.86 0.16
C ASP A 20 29.39 -19.26 -0.17
N GLU A 21 28.67 -18.70 0.86
CA GLU A 21 27.41 -18.01 0.72
C GLU A 21 27.66 -16.50 0.77
N GLU A 22 27.19 -15.77 -0.27
CA GLU A 22 27.32 -14.32 -0.41
C GLU A 22 25.93 -13.67 -0.45
N VAL A 23 25.79 -12.52 0.20
CA VAL A 23 24.55 -11.74 0.20
C VAL A 23 24.47 -10.91 -1.09
N LEU A 24 23.42 -11.13 -1.88
CA LEU A 24 23.15 -10.41 -3.13
C LEU A 24 22.16 -9.26 -2.95
N TYR A 25 21.27 -9.38 -1.97
CA TYR A 25 20.24 -8.38 -1.66
C TYR A 25 19.88 -8.47 -0.18
N GLU A 26 19.74 -7.30 0.46
CA GLU A 26 19.39 -7.17 1.86
C GLU A 26 18.34 -6.08 2.05
N ASP A 27 17.22 -6.42 2.71
CA ASP A 27 16.17 -5.50 3.12
C ASP A 27 15.47 -6.02 4.38
N GLU A 28 14.67 -5.18 5.05
CA GLU A 28 13.96 -5.50 6.30
C GLU A 28 13.08 -6.77 6.21
N VAL A 29 12.58 -7.08 5.02
CA VAL A 29 11.61 -8.18 4.81
C VAL A 29 12.23 -9.42 4.19
N ALA A 30 13.38 -9.30 3.51
CA ALA A 30 14.02 -10.41 2.80
C ALA A 30 15.51 -10.19 2.62
N ILE A 31 16.26 -11.27 2.69
CA ILE A 31 17.68 -11.32 2.33
C ILE A 31 17.85 -12.43 1.29
N LEU A 32 18.42 -12.08 0.15
CA LEU A 32 18.75 -13.01 -0.91
C LEU A 32 20.26 -13.27 -0.91
N THR A 33 20.63 -14.52 -0.86
CA THR A 33 22.01 -14.94 -1.04
C THR A 33 22.18 -15.65 -2.39
N ASN A 34 23.38 -16.04 -2.72
CA ASN A 34 23.65 -16.84 -3.91
C ASN A 34 23.10 -18.28 -3.83
N LYS A 35 22.65 -18.75 -2.65
CA LYS A 35 22.13 -20.11 -2.43
C LYS A 35 20.67 -20.15 -2.03
N ARG A 36 20.19 -19.19 -1.21
CA ARG A 36 18.86 -19.23 -0.62
C ARG A 36 18.25 -17.83 -0.42
N LEU A 37 16.92 -17.81 -0.28
CA LEU A 37 16.15 -16.65 0.15
C LEU A 37 15.75 -16.83 1.61
N LEU A 38 16.04 -15.82 2.43
CA LEU A 38 15.75 -15.76 3.86
C LEU A 38 14.64 -14.73 4.10
N THR A 39 13.61 -15.08 4.85
CA THR A 39 12.46 -14.21 5.10
C THR A 39 11.85 -14.43 6.49
N ASP A 40 10.89 -13.59 6.85
CA ASP A 40 10.16 -13.67 8.12
C ASP A 40 11.11 -13.56 9.32
N PHE A 41 11.79 -12.42 9.44
CA PHE A 41 12.76 -12.19 10.50
C PHE A 41 12.09 -11.97 11.86
N LYS A 42 12.59 -12.64 12.90
CA LYS A 42 12.26 -12.38 14.30
C LYS A 42 13.52 -12.23 15.11
N ASN A 43 13.69 -11.08 15.77
CA ASN A 43 14.89 -10.75 16.53
C ASN A 43 16.19 -10.89 15.68
N GLY A 44 16.13 -10.44 14.42
CA GLY A 44 17.27 -10.50 13.48
C GLY A 44 17.55 -11.90 12.90
N LYS A 45 16.82 -12.95 13.29
CA LYS A 45 17.01 -14.32 12.77
C LYS A 45 15.90 -14.66 11.77
N PRO A 46 16.23 -15.25 10.60
CA PRO A 46 15.24 -15.69 9.64
C PRO A 46 14.47 -16.91 10.16
N LYS A 47 13.13 -16.86 10.07
CA LYS A 47 12.28 -18.01 10.40
C LYS A 47 12.02 -18.91 9.21
N LYS A 48 12.12 -18.36 8.01
CA LYS A 48 11.89 -19.10 6.76
C LYS A 48 13.09 -18.95 5.86
N SER A 49 13.51 -20.07 5.29
CA SER A 49 14.57 -20.18 4.32
C SER A 49 14.12 -21.06 3.18
N VAL A 50 14.43 -20.68 1.95
CA VAL A 50 14.21 -21.52 0.77
C VAL A 50 15.42 -21.46 -0.14
N GLU A 51 15.91 -22.62 -0.55
CA GLU A 51 16.97 -22.73 -1.57
C GLU A 51 16.42 -22.28 -2.93
N ILE A 52 17.21 -21.49 -3.66
CA ILE A 52 16.79 -20.95 -4.96
C ILE A 52 16.46 -22.08 -5.95
N ALA A 53 17.20 -23.20 -5.87
CA ALA A 53 16.97 -24.36 -6.72
C ALA A 53 15.59 -25.04 -6.52
N LEU A 54 14.99 -24.89 -5.34
CA LEU A 54 13.69 -25.46 -5.01
C LEU A 54 12.49 -24.59 -5.43
N VAL A 55 12.74 -23.41 -5.99
CA VAL A 55 11.70 -22.49 -6.43
C VAL A 55 11.47 -22.68 -7.92
N ASP A 56 10.21 -22.90 -8.31
CA ASP A 56 9.78 -23.01 -9.72
C ASP A 56 9.69 -21.64 -10.38
N GLY A 57 9.07 -20.68 -9.69
CA GLY A 57 8.89 -19.34 -10.24
C GLY A 57 8.52 -18.31 -9.18
N VAL A 58 8.50 -17.05 -9.61
CA VAL A 58 8.14 -15.91 -8.77
C VAL A 58 6.91 -15.22 -9.35
N ARG A 59 5.83 -15.16 -8.59
CA ARG A 59 4.63 -14.38 -8.92
C ARG A 59 4.62 -13.08 -8.13
N GLN A 60 4.19 -12.03 -8.76
CA GLN A 60 4.01 -10.72 -8.11
C GLN A 60 2.52 -10.40 -8.09
N ILE A 61 2.03 -9.98 -6.94
CA ILE A 61 0.65 -9.54 -6.72
C ILE A 61 0.69 -8.20 -6.00
N ASP A 62 0.05 -7.21 -6.59
CA ASP A 62 -0.17 -5.92 -5.95
C ASP A 62 -1.53 -5.95 -5.27
N GLY A 63 -1.55 -5.68 -3.97
CA GLY A 63 -2.74 -5.72 -3.13
C GLY A 63 -2.94 -4.43 -2.34
N GLY A 64 -4.11 -4.33 -1.69
CA GLY A 64 -4.51 -3.14 -0.95
C GLY A 64 -5.03 -2.03 -1.86
N GLN A 65 -5.39 -0.90 -1.27
CA GLN A 65 -5.89 0.25 -2.02
C GLN A 65 -5.17 1.52 -1.56
N GLU A 66 -5.03 2.46 -2.50
CA GLU A 66 -4.51 3.78 -2.20
C GLU A 66 -5.33 4.47 -1.11
N ASN A 67 -4.62 5.17 -0.24
CA ASN A 67 -5.24 5.93 0.83
C ASN A 67 -5.94 7.16 0.26
N ARG A 68 -7.28 7.13 0.24
CA ARG A 68 -8.13 8.24 -0.21
C ARG A 68 -8.65 9.11 0.94
N PHE A 69 -8.03 9.03 2.11
CA PHE A 69 -8.44 9.77 3.30
C PHE A 69 -8.52 11.28 3.03
N TRP A 70 -7.50 11.87 2.43
CA TRP A 70 -7.46 13.29 2.12
C TRP A 70 -8.54 13.73 1.13
N LEU A 71 -8.87 12.87 0.14
CA LEU A 71 -9.96 13.13 -0.79
C LEU A 71 -11.30 13.14 -0.04
N GLY A 72 -11.54 12.17 0.83
CA GLY A 72 -12.72 12.11 1.68
C GLY A 72 -12.81 13.30 2.63
N PHE A 73 -11.70 13.71 3.24
CA PHE A 73 -11.66 14.89 4.12
C PHE A 73 -12.00 16.18 3.38
N LYS A 74 -11.43 16.40 2.19
CA LYS A 74 -11.78 17.55 1.35
C LYS A 74 -13.28 17.57 0.99
N ALA A 75 -13.82 16.43 0.58
CA ALA A 75 -15.25 16.32 0.27
C ALA A 75 -16.12 16.62 1.50
N LEU A 76 -15.74 16.15 2.67
CA LEU A 76 -16.46 16.42 3.92
C LEU A 76 -16.44 17.93 4.25
N VAL A 77 -15.29 18.59 4.16
CA VAL A 77 -15.16 20.04 4.41
C VAL A 77 -16.02 20.85 3.42
N ILE A 78 -16.02 20.47 2.14
CA ILE A 78 -16.86 21.12 1.12
C ILE A 78 -18.34 20.91 1.46
N GLY A 79 -18.74 19.69 1.82
CA GLY A 79 -20.13 19.38 2.19
C GLY A 79 -20.61 20.17 3.41
N VAL A 80 -19.76 20.31 4.44
CA VAL A 80 -20.04 21.16 5.61
C VAL A 80 -20.15 22.63 5.20
N GLY A 81 -19.26 23.12 4.34
CA GLY A 81 -19.34 24.48 3.81
C GLY A 81 -20.66 24.77 3.09
N LEU A 82 -21.12 23.83 2.26
CA LEU A 82 -22.42 23.95 1.57
C LEU A 82 -23.59 23.92 2.56
N ALA A 83 -23.54 23.10 3.61
CA ALA A 83 -24.55 23.08 4.65
C ALA A 83 -24.61 24.39 5.44
N LEU A 84 -23.47 25.03 5.70
CA LEU A 84 -23.41 26.36 6.33
C LEU A 84 -24.01 27.41 5.43
N VAL A 85 -23.69 27.42 4.14
CA VAL A 85 -24.28 28.35 3.16
C VAL A 85 -25.81 28.17 3.12
N GLN A 86 -26.30 26.94 3.11
CA GLN A 86 -27.72 26.65 3.18
C GLN A 86 -28.37 27.21 4.47
N PHE A 87 -27.72 27.02 5.63
CA PHE A 87 -28.21 27.55 6.90
C PHE A 87 -28.31 29.09 6.87
N PHE A 88 -27.33 29.79 6.26
CA PHE A 88 -27.37 31.24 6.09
C PHE A 88 -28.50 31.67 5.16
N ILE A 89 -28.70 30.97 4.03
CA ILE A 89 -29.81 31.27 3.11
C ILE A 89 -31.15 31.10 3.82
N ASP A 90 -31.31 30.03 4.60
CA ASP A 90 -32.56 29.75 5.34
C ASP A 90 -32.84 30.85 6.37
N TYR A 91 -31.80 31.21 7.14
CA TYR A 91 -31.91 32.20 8.20
C TYR A 91 -32.22 33.62 7.67
N PHE A 92 -31.53 34.08 6.62
CA PHE A 92 -31.65 35.45 6.16
C PHE A 92 -32.73 35.67 5.09
N PHE A 93 -33.02 34.66 4.28
CA PHE A 93 -33.90 34.85 3.12
C PHE A 93 -35.23 34.09 3.16
N ILE A 94 -35.30 32.96 3.90
CA ILE A 94 -36.52 32.15 3.92
C ILE A 94 -37.40 32.47 5.15
N THR A 95 -36.80 32.87 6.25
CA THR A 95 -37.51 33.22 7.49
C THR A 95 -38.38 34.50 7.30
N GLU A 96 -37.96 35.39 6.41
CA GLU A 96 -38.81 36.54 6.03
C GLU A 96 -39.85 36.10 5.00
N SER A 97 -41.11 36.51 5.23
CA SER A 97 -42.33 36.10 4.52
C SER A 97 -42.35 36.29 2.98
N ASN A 98 -41.30 36.86 2.38
CA ASN A 98 -41.24 37.24 0.97
C ASN A 98 -40.26 36.38 0.15
N SER A 99 -39.86 35.17 0.62
CA SER A 99 -38.93 34.34 -0.17
C SER A 99 -39.63 33.85 -1.45
N THR A 100 -39.00 34.16 -2.60
CA THR A 100 -39.47 33.68 -3.90
C THR A 100 -39.30 32.15 -3.96
N GLN A 101 -40.23 31.48 -4.65
CA GLN A 101 -40.17 30.03 -4.87
C GLN A 101 -38.79 29.57 -5.40
N MET A 102 -38.11 30.40 -6.17
CA MET A 102 -36.78 30.16 -6.72
C MET A 102 -35.71 30.02 -5.63
N ILE A 103 -35.76 30.83 -4.56
CA ILE A 103 -34.81 30.76 -3.43
C ILE A 103 -34.99 29.44 -2.68
N ARG A 104 -36.21 28.99 -2.48
CA ARG A 104 -36.49 27.69 -1.83
C ARG A 104 -35.96 26.51 -2.64
N ILE A 105 -36.16 26.54 -3.96
CA ILE A 105 -35.64 25.51 -4.86
C ILE A 105 -34.08 25.47 -4.78
N LEU A 106 -33.43 26.64 -4.87
CA LEU A 106 -32.01 26.75 -4.79
C LEU A 106 -31.46 26.20 -3.45
N ASN A 107 -32.11 26.56 -2.34
CA ASN A 107 -31.75 26.08 -1.01
C ASN A 107 -31.86 24.55 -0.90
N THR A 108 -32.92 23.96 -1.47
CA THR A 108 -33.10 22.51 -1.51
C THR A 108 -31.99 21.82 -2.32
N ILE A 109 -31.56 22.41 -3.44
CA ILE A 109 -30.46 21.90 -4.26
C ILE A 109 -29.15 21.91 -3.47
N PHE A 110 -28.84 23.01 -2.78
CA PHE A 110 -27.65 23.11 -1.93
C PHE A 110 -27.66 22.07 -0.81
N PHE A 111 -28.81 21.84 -0.20
CA PHE A 111 -28.97 20.80 0.83
C PHE A 111 -28.65 19.41 0.29
N ILE A 112 -29.23 19.04 -0.85
CA ILE A 112 -29.01 17.72 -1.46
C ILE A 112 -27.54 17.54 -1.83
N ILE A 113 -26.94 18.52 -2.51
CA ILE A 113 -25.53 18.46 -2.91
C ILE A 113 -24.63 18.40 -1.68
N GLY A 114 -24.88 19.22 -0.66
CA GLY A 114 -24.13 19.22 0.59
C GLY A 114 -24.19 17.87 1.30
N ALA A 115 -25.39 17.33 1.47
CA ALA A 115 -25.60 16.03 2.12
C ALA A 115 -24.94 14.86 1.36
N MET A 116 -25.04 14.83 0.03
CA MET A 116 -24.39 13.83 -0.80
C MET A 116 -22.86 13.94 -0.73
N THR A 117 -22.34 15.16 -0.73
CA THR A 117 -20.89 15.41 -0.65
C THR A 117 -20.33 15.03 0.72
N MET A 118 -21.04 15.35 1.82
CA MET A 118 -20.69 14.88 3.17
C MET A 118 -20.72 13.36 3.29
N GLY A 119 -21.80 12.73 2.81
CA GLY A 119 -21.95 11.27 2.84
C GLY A 119 -20.85 10.56 2.07
N SER A 120 -20.52 11.04 0.87
CA SER A 120 -19.42 10.49 0.08
C SER A 120 -18.06 10.71 0.73
N GLY A 121 -17.82 11.87 1.33
CA GLY A 121 -16.61 12.18 2.09
C GLY A 121 -16.42 11.24 3.29
N LEU A 122 -17.47 11.05 4.09
CA LEU A 122 -17.47 10.14 5.23
C LEU A 122 -17.22 8.69 4.80
N TYR A 123 -17.89 8.24 3.73
CA TYR A 123 -17.68 6.92 3.16
C TYR A 123 -16.22 6.69 2.75
N LEU A 124 -15.59 7.66 2.07
CA LEU A 124 -14.19 7.56 1.65
C LEU A 124 -13.24 7.51 2.85
N ILE A 125 -13.49 8.28 3.91
CA ILE A 125 -12.70 8.27 5.14
C ILE A 125 -12.79 6.90 5.82
N ILE A 126 -14.01 6.42 6.09
CA ILE A 126 -14.24 5.12 6.76
C ILE A 126 -13.59 4.00 5.94
N ASN A 127 -13.84 4.00 4.64
CA ASN A 127 -13.30 3.00 3.73
C ASN A 127 -11.76 3.01 3.69
N SER A 128 -11.15 4.21 3.75
CA SER A 128 -9.69 4.36 3.81
C SER A 128 -9.09 3.86 5.13
N LEU A 129 -9.82 3.99 6.24
CA LEU A 129 -9.37 3.51 7.55
C LEU A 129 -9.49 1.98 7.70
N LEU A 130 -10.53 1.38 7.08
CA LEU A 130 -10.81 -0.05 7.19
C LEU A 130 -10.03 -0.90 6.19
N ARG A 131 -9.44 -0.31 5.15
CA ARG A 131 -8.78 -1.06 4.07
C ARG A 131 -7.32 -1.37 4.37
N VAL A 132 -6.89 -2.50 3.82
CA VAL A 132 -5.48 -2.92 3.83
C VAL A 132 -4.63 -1.92 3.06
N LYS A 133 -3.53 -1.48 3.66
CA LYS A 133 -2.58 -0.56 3.03
C LYS A 133 -2.04 -1.14 1.71
N PRO A 134 -1.68 -0.27 0.74
CA PRO A 134 -1.03 -0.71 -0.48
C PRO A 134 0.20 -1.55 -0.18
N HIS A 135 0.34 -2.65 -0.89
CA HIS A 135 1.51 -3.53 -0.75
C HIS A 135 1.76 -4.31 -2.03
N THR A 136 3.01 -4.66 -2.25
CA THR A 136 3.45 -5.59 -3.29
C THR A 136 3.91 -6.88 -2.64
N THR A 137 3.32 -7.99 -3.01
CA THR A 137 3.69 -9.32 -2.49
C THR A 137 4.36 -10.15 -3.60
N LEU A 138 5.56 -10.62 -3.32
CA LEU A 138 6.23 -11.63 -4.13
C LEU A 138 5.93 -13.01 -3.54
N ILE A 139 5.46 -13.92 -4.39
CA ILE A 139 5.17 -15.31 -4.06
C ILE A 139 6.19 -16.18 -4.76
N PHE A 140 7.06 -16.81 -3.99
CA PHE A 140 8.05 -17.77 -4.45
C PHE A 140 7.41 -19.17 -4.43
N VAL A 141 7.01 -19.63 -5.62
CA VAL A 141 6.32 -20.92 -5.81
C VAL A 141 7.35 -22.04 -5.70
N ARG A 142 7.14 -23.00 -4.82
CA ARG A 142 8.06 -24.11 -4.61
C ARG A 142 7.59 -25.36 -5.35
N PHE A 143 8.52 -26.16 -5.86
CA PHE A 143 8.21 -27.48 -6.44
C PHE A 143 7.54 -28.42 -5.42
N ASN A 144 8.04 -28.39 -4.18
CA ASN A 144 7.50 -29.19 -3.09
C ASN A 144 7.37 -28.33 -1.83
N GLY A 145 6.18 -28.32 -1.23
CA GLY A 145 5.91 -27.61 0.01
C GLY A 145 5.11 -26.33 -0.14
N LYS A 146 5.04 -25.55 0.92
CA LYS A 146 4.28 -24.29 0.96
C LYS A 146 5.09 -23.15 0.28
N ASP A 147 4.40 -22.34 -0.50
CA ASP A 147 4.96 -21.13 -1.10
C ASP A 147 5.48 -20.17 -0.03
N ILE A 148 6.50 -19.42 -0.37
CA ILE A 148 7.04 -18.36 0.49
C ILE A 148 6.60 -17.01 -0.05
N THR A 149 6.07 -16.19 0.82
CA THR A 149 5.59 -14.85 0.49
C THR A 149 6.47 -13.78 1.14
N VAL A 150 6.82 -12.76 0.38
CA VAL A 150 7.52 -11.56 0.86
C VAL A 150 6.68 -10.36 0.50
N THR A 151 6.27 -9.58 1.49
CA THR A 151 5.39 -8.43 1.29
C THR A 151 6.15 -7.13 1.56
N PHE A 152 6.14 -6.27 0.57
CA PHE A 152 6.71 -4.93 0.61
C PHE A 152 5.59 -3.90 0.79
N ARG A 153 5.87 -2.81 1.47
CA ARG A 153 4.97 -1.66 1.56
C ARG A 153 4.90 -0.97 0.20
N ASP A 154 3.73 -0.43 -0.13
CA ASP A 154 3.40 0.30 -1.35
C ASP A 154 3.18 -0.59 -2.61
N HIS A 155 2.42 -0.04 -3.56
CA HIS A 155 2.23 -0.63 -4.88
C HIS A 155 3.49 -0.45 -5.72
N ASN A 156 3.78 -1.44 -6.56
CA ASN A 156 4.94 -1.42 -7.47
C ASN A 156 6.24 -1.07 -6.74
N ALA A 157 6.43 -1.62 -5.54
CA ALA A 157 7.60 -1.34 -4.72
C ALA A 157 8.90 -1.62 -5.48
N PRO A 158 9.80 -0.63 -5.69
CA PRO A 158 11.04 -0.83 -6.46
C PRO A 158 11.92 -1.91 -5.85
N LYS A 159 11.88 -2.04 -4.52
CA LYS A 159 12.58 -3.10 -3.78
C LYS A 159 12.09 -4.50 -4.15
N ALA A 160 10.78 -4.68 -4.38
CA ALA A 160 10.21 -5.94 -4.82
C ALA A 160 10.71 -6.32 -6.23
N PHE A 161 10.71 -5.36 -7.16
CA PHE A 161 11.24 -5.57 -8.50
C PHE A 161 12.72 -5.98 -8.47
N ARG A 162 13.55 -5.27 -7.72
CA ARG A 162 14.97 -5.56 -7.59
C ARG A 162 15.21 -6.96 -7.01
N LEU A 163 14.48 -7.33 -5.95
CA LEU A 163 14.59 -8.67 -5.37
C LEU A 163 14.19 -9.73 -6.39
N LYS A 164 13.08 -9.54 -7.12
CA LYS A 164 12.60 -10.45 -8.16
C LYS A 164 13.63 -10.62 -9.28
N GLU A 165 14.18 -9.52 -9.76
CA GLU A 165 15.20 -9.53 -10.85
C GLU A 165 16.46 -10.29 -10.43
N LEU A 166 17.02 -9.96 -9.26
CA LEU A 166 18.21 -10.63 -8.74
C LEU A 166 17.97 -12.12 -8.48
N PHE A 167 16.78 -12.47 -7.93
CA PHE A 167 16.40 -13.84 -7.72
C PHE A 167 16.34 -14.62 -9.04
N MET A 168 15.67 -14.09 -10.07
CA MET A 168 15.55 -14.73 -11.38
C MET A 168 16.91 -14.84 -12.08
N LYS A 169 17.79 -13.84 -11.94
CA LYS A 169 19.15 -13.88 -12.47
C LYS A 169 19.93 -15.02 -11.80
N GLN A 170 19.88 -15.12 -10.48
CA GLN A 170 20.57 -16.17 -9.73
C GLN A 170 20.01 -17.56 -10.04
N GLN A 171 18.68 -17.69 -10.15
CA GLN A 171 18.06 -18.96 -10.52
C GLN A 171 18.51 -19.46 -11.91
N ARG A 172 18.68 -18.56 -12.87
CA ARG A 172 19.19 -18.91 -14.20
C ARG A 172 20.65 -19.38 -14.14
N SER A 173 21.50 -18.74 -13.32
CA SER A 173 22.90 -19.14 -13.17
C SER A 173 23.08 -20.50 -12.51
N LEU A 174 22.11 -20.96 -11.71
CA LEU A 174 22.16 -22.28 -11.09
C LEU A 174 21.59 -23.40 -11.96
N LYS A 175 20.88 -23.07 -13.05
CA LYS A 175 20.31 -24.04 -14.01
C LYS A 175 21.23 -24.28 -15.23
N LEU A 176 22.32 -23.53 -15.34
CA LEU A 176 23.38 -23.70 -16.36
C LEU A 176 24.50 -24.60 -15.83
#